data_e9d1820487473d5f4b35adeef3f1bdad
#
_entry.id   e9d1820487473d5f4b35adeef3f1bdad
#
_cell.length_a   1.000
_cell.length_b   1.000
_cell.length_c   1.000
_cell.angle_alpha   90.00
_cell.angle_beta   90.00
_cell.angle_gamma   90.00
#
_symmetry.space_group_name_H-M   'P 1'
#
loop_
_entity.id
_entity.type
_entity.pdbx_description
1 polymer ?
#
loop_
_entity_poly.entity_id
_entity_poly.type
_entity_poly.pdbx_seq_one_letter_code
_entity_poly.pdbx_strand_id
1 'polypeptide(L)'
;MPDLPDLLATLRVVALPMVTRFRGITVREAALLEGPEGWTEFAPFPEYDDAEAARWLAAAVDFGWRPVPSPRRSTIPVNATVPALPAAEVPGVLARFPGCRTAKVKVAEPGSTLAEDLARVRAVREVLGPEGRVRIDANAAWNVDEAEHALRTLAPCDLEYVEQPCATVDELAELRDRVRDLRVPIAADESIRRSGDPYRAGAAVDVVIVKAAPLGGIDAALGLARMLSRPAVVSSALDTSVGLAMGAHLAAALPELPYDCGLGTAALLAADVVEEPLVPVDGAIPVRRVTPSPALLDRWAADADRTAWWADRVRRCFALLP
;
A
#
# COMPACT_ATOMS: atom_id res chain seq x y z
N MET A 1 17.37 18.59 -8.13
CA MET A 1 15.93 18.67 -7.85
C MET A 1 15.32 19.55 -8.93
N PRO A 2 14.17 19.17 -9.56
CA PRO A 2 13.48 20.04 -10.50
C PRO A 2 13.03 21.32 -9.79
N ASP A 3 12.76 22.37 -10.56
CA ASP A 3 12.07 23.52 -10.01
C ASP A 3 10.54 23.33 -10.04
N LEU A 4 9.81 24.19 -9.34
CA LEU A 4 8.35 24.08 -9.27
C LEU A 4 7.66 24.29 -10.63
N PRO A 5 8.06 25.27 -11.48
CA PRO A 5 7.53 25.38 -12.83
C PRO A 5 7.65 24.11 -13.66
N ASP A 6 8.79 23.43 -13.61
CA ASP A 6 9.01 22.18 -14.35
C ASP A 6 8.05 21.07 -13.88
N LEU A 7 7.85 20.94 -12.57
CA LEU A 7 6.87 19.99 -12.02
C LEU A 7 5.45 20.28 -12.50
N LEU A 8 5.06 21.55 -12.47
CA LEU A 8 3.70 21.95 -12.85
C LEU A 8 3.46 21.87 -14.36
N ALA A 9 4.50 22.01 -15.18
CA ALA A 9 4.39 21.94 -16.64
C ALA A 9 3.99 20.56 -17.14
N THR A 10 4.38 19.50 -16.43
CA THR A 10 4.08 18.10 -16.78
C THR A 10 2.91 17.51 -16.01
N LEU A 11 2.33 18.27 -15.06
CA LEU A 11 1.28 17.79 -14.16
C LEU A 11 0.04 17.34 -14.94
N ARG A 12 -0.37 16.09 -14.71
CA ARG A 12 -1.64 15.50 -15.17
C ARG A 12 -2.38 14.93 -13.95
N VAL A 13 -3.59 15.38 -13.72
CA VAL A 13 -4.42 14.89 -12.61
C VAL A 13 -5.50 13.99 -13.18
N VAL A 14 -5.60 12.80 -12.62
CA VAL A 14 -6.57 11.79 -13.03
C VAL A 14 -7.49 11.39 -11.87
N ALA A 15 -8.70 10.94 -12.21
CA ALA A 15 -9.71 10.45 -11.28
C ALA A 15 -10.20 9.08 -11.75
N LEU A 16 -9.67 8.01 -11.16
CA LEU A 16 -9.92 6.64 -11.59
C LEU A 16 -11.04 6.01 -10.75
N PRO A 17 -12.08 5.44 -11.38
CA PRO A 17 -13.11 4.73 -10.64
C PRO A 17 -12.53 3.44 -10.02
N MET A 18 -13.03 3.11 -8.84
CA MET A 18 -12.70 1.86 -8.17
C MET A 18 -13.74 0.79 -8.47
N VAL A 19 -13.32 -0.47 -8.45
CA VAL A 19 -14.22 -1.63 -8.63
C VAL A 19 -15.17 -1.77 -7.45
N THR A 20 -14.68 -1.48 -6.26
CA THR A 20 -15.46 -1.50 -5.03
C THR A 20 -14.96 -0.40 -4.10
N ARG A 21 -15.81 0.00 -3.16
CA ARG A 21 -15.41 0.97 -2.14
C ARG A 21 -14.24 0.41 -1.31
N PHE A 22 -13.21 1.22 -1.13
CA PHE A 22 -12.04 0.87 -0.34
C PHE A 22 -11.54 2.11 0.41
N ARG A 23 -11.26 1.99 1.71
CA ARG A 23 -10.92 3.14 2.56
C ARG A 23 -11.91 4.31 2.46
N GLY A 24 -13.18 4.01 2.29
CA GLY A 24 -14.23 5.02 2.19
C GLY A 24 -14.35 5.72 0.83
N ILE A 25 -13.45 5.48 -0.15
CA ILE A 25 -13.49 6.10 -1.47
C ILE A 25 -13.98 5.14 -2.56
N THR A 26 -14.57 5.70 -3.60
CA THR A 26 -15.01 5.01 -4.83
C THR A 26 -14.30 5.53 -6.08
N VAL A 27 -13.56 6.63 -5.93
CA VAL A 27 -12.71 7.24 -6.96
C VAL A 27 -11.34 7.50 -6.36
N ARG A 28 -10.30 7.09 -7.07
CA ARG A 28 -8.91 7.37 -6.71
C ARG A 28 -8.37 8.48 -7.60
N GLU A 29 -8.03 9.62 -7.00
CA GLU A 29 -7.33 10.69 -7.68
C GLU A 29 -5.82 10.53 -7.54
N ALA A 30 -5.08 10.87 -8.61
CA ALA A 30 -3.64 10.88 -8.62
C ALA A 30 -3.10 12.04 -9.47
N ALA A 31 -2.07 12.70 -8.98
CA ALA A 31 -1.29 13.66 -9.74
C ALA A 31 -0.06 12.97 -10.33
N LEU A 32 0.04 12.92 -11.64
CA LEU A 32 1.13 12.32 -12.39
C LEU A 32 2.07 13.41 -12.90
N LEU A 33 3.38 13.15 -12.83
CA LEU A 33 4.44 14.06 -13.22
C LEU A 33 5.40 13.31 -14.14
N GLU A 34 5.96 13.99 -15.12
CA GLU A 34 6.97 13.42 -16.01
C GLU A 34 8.33 14.05 -15.73
N GLY A 35 9.29 13.22 -15.36
CA GLY A 35 10.69 13.60 -15.18
C GLY A 35 11.60 12.96 -16.23
N PRO A 36 12.90 13.27 -16.21
CA PRO A 36 13.88 12.72 -17.16
C PRO A 36 14.04 11.20 -17.06
N GLU A 37 13.77 10.62 -15.89
CA GLU A 37 13.82 9.16 -15.67
C GLU A 37 12.47 8.49 -15.98
N GLY A 38 11.43 9.25 -16.29
CA GLY A 38 10.08 8.80 -16.66
C GLY A 38 8.99 9.31 -15.72
N TRP A 39 7.80 8.73 -15.89
CA TRP A 39 6.62 9.12 -15.15
C TRP A 39 6.68 8.67 -13.69
N THR A 40 6.11 9.50 -12.83
CA THR A 40 5.99 9.28 -11.39
C THR A 40 4.63 9.75 -10.87
N GLU A 41 4.27 9.33 -9.66
CA GLU A 41 2.97 9.61 -9.06
C GLU A 41 3.10 10.34 -7.73
N PHE A 42 2.33 11.41 -7.57
CA PHE A 42 2.07 12.11 -6.32
C PHE A 42 0.59 11.95 -5.97
N ALA A 43 0.25 11.01 -5.09
CA ALA A 43 -1.13 10.68 -4.77
C ALA A 43 -1.37 10.43 -3.27
N PRO A 44 -0.94 11.34 -2.36
CA PRO A 44 -1.32 11.25 -0.95
C PRO A 44 -2.85 11.35 -0.82
N PHE A 45 -3.41 10.69 0.20
CA PHE A 45 -4.85 10.83 0.43
C PHE A 45 -5.20 12.28 0.80
N PRO A 46 -6.40 12.77 0.38
CA PRO A 46 -6.79 14.16 0.60
C PRO A 46 -6.81 14.59 2.06
N GLU A 47 -7.08 13.66 3.00
CA GLU A 47 -7.12 13.91 4.44
C GLU A 47 -5.74 14.09 5.11
N TYR A 48 -4.64 13.74 4.42
CA TYR A 48 -3.29 13.95 4.95
C TYR A 48 -2.92 15.42 4.85
N ASP A 49 -2.25 15.94 5.88
CA ASP A 49 -1.72 17.29 5.87
C ASP A 49 -0.58 17.47 4.86
N ASP A 50 -0.18 18.71 4.62
CA ASP A 50 0.85 19.03 3.65
C ASP A 50 2.25 18.53 4.09
N ALA A 51 2.50 18.41 5.39
CA ALA A 51 3.78 17.90 5.91
C ALA A 51 3.92 16.38 5.67
N GLU A 52 2.85 15.60 5.87
CA GLU A 52 2.82 14.18 5.50
C GLU A 52 2.89 14.03 3.97
N ALA A 53 2.11 14.83 3.23
CA ALA A 53 2.05 14.79 1.77
C ALA A 53 3.37 15.22 1.11
N ALA A 54 4.14 16.11 1.71
CA ALA A 54 5.44 16.54 1.16
C ALA A 54 6.43 15.36 1.01
N ARG A 55 6.37 14.36 1.89
CA ARG A 55 7.18 13.14 1.75
C ARG A 55 6.83 12.36 0.48
N TRP A 56 5.54 12.32 0.11
CA TRP A 56 5.08 11.69 -1.12
C TRP A 56 5.57 12.45 -2.35
N LEU A 57 5.60 13.79 -2.27
CA LEU A 57 6.17 14.60 -3.35
C LEU A 57 7.67 14.40 -3.46
N ALA A 58 8.39 14.31 -2.34
CA ALA A 58 9.82 13.97 -2.34
C ALA A 58 10.07 12.63 -3.03
N ALA A 59 9.25 11.61 -2.73
CA ALA A 59 9.34 10.30 -3.36
C ALA A 59 9.05 10.35 -4.87
N ALA A 60 8.03 11.12 -5.27
CA ALA A 60 7.69 11.33 -6.68
C ALA A 60 8.84 12.02 -7.44
N VAL A 61 9.43 13.07 -6.86
CA VAL A 61 10.60 13.74 -7.41
C VAL A 61 11.80 12.81 -7.48
N ASP A 62 12.08 12.05 -6.42
CA ASP A 62 13.17 11.08 -6.41
C ASP A 62 13.01 10.05 -7.54
N PHE A 63 11.83 9.43 -7.66
CA PHE A 63 11.58 8.43 -8.69
C PHE A 63 11.59 8.98 -10.11
N GLY A 64 11.07 10.19 -10.36
CA GLY A 64 11.02 10.80 -11.70
C GLY A 64 12.32 11.44 -12.15
N TRP A 65 13.20 11.85 -11.21
CA TRP A 65 14.40 12.66 -11.53
C TRP A 65 15.74 11.99 -11.17
N ARG A 66 15.72 10.82 -10.55
CA ARG A 66 16.93 10.09 -10.20
C ARG A 66 16.88 8.64 -10.67
N PRO A 67 18.02 8.05 -11.02
CA PRO A 67 18.08 6.64 -11.33
C PRO A 67 17.71 5.80 -10.10
N VAL A 68 16.98 4.72 -10.32
CA VAL A 68 16.62 3.78 -9.27
C VAL A 68 17.76 2.80 -8.97
N PRO A 69 17.84 2.25 -7.75
CA PRO A 69 18.79 1.17 -7.44
C PRO A 69 18.64 -0.01 -8.39
N SER A 70 19.75 -0.68 -8.70
CA SER A 70 19.73 -1.87 -9.56
C SER A 70 18.84 -2.96 -8.97
N PRO A 71 17.88 -3.51 -9.74
CA PRO A 71 16.97 -4.53 -9.26
C PRO A 71 17.70 -5.87 -9.07
N ARG A 72 17.38 -6.60 -8.00
CA ARG A 72 17.86 -7.96 -7.73
C ARG A 72 16.96 -9.04 -8.33
N ARG A 73 15.77 -8.67 -8.79
CA ARG A 73 14.75 -9.53 -9.39
C ARG A 73 13.93 -8.77 -10.42
N SER A 74 13.38 -9.48 -11.39
CA SER A 74 12.61 -8.89 -12.48
C SER A 74 11.08 -8.95 -12.26
N THR A 75 10.63 -9.74 -11.27
CA THR A 75 9.23 -9.87 -10.90
C THR A 75 9.08 -9.84 -9.38
N ILE A 76 7.95 -9.36 -8.90
CA ILE A 76 7.64 -9.26 -7.48
C ILE A 76 6.39 -10.10 -7.19
N PRO A 77 6.47 -11.12 -6.32
CA PRO A 77 5.29 -11.83 -5.86
C PRO A 77 4.40 -10.89 -5.05
N VAL A 78 3.07 -10.95 -5.30
CA VAL A 78 2.12 -10.02 -4.69
C VAL A 78 0.94 -10.75 -4.07
N ASN A 79 0.37 -10.16 -3.02
CA ASN A 79 -0.87 -10.64 -2.42
C ASN A 79 -2.10 -10.03 -3.08
N ALA A 80 -3.19 -10.79 -3.06
CA ALA A 80 -4.52 -10.25 -3.28
C ALA A 80 -4.93 -9.33 -2.11
N THR A 81 -5.76 -8.33 -2.38
CA THR A 81 -6.33 -7.45 -1.35
C THR A 81 -7.84 -7.61 -1.36
N VAL A 82 -8.39 -8.01 -0.22
CA VAL A 82 -9.83 -8.23 -0.02
C VAL A 82 -10.37 -7.09 0.85
N PRO A 83 -11.18 -6.19 0.27
CA PRO A 83 -11.86 -5.12 1.01
C PRO A 83 -12.83 -5.66 2.06
N ALA A 84 -13.34 -4.77 2.93
CA ALA A 84 -14.44 -5.10 3.85
C ALA A 84 -15.75 -5.22 3.05
N LEU A 85 -16.10 -6.45 2.70
CA LEU A 85 -17.27 -6.81 1.91
C LEU A 85 -17.88 -8.12 2.44
N PRO A 86 -19.11 -8.47 2.06
CA PRO A 86 -19.73 -9.74 2.44
C PRO A 86 -18.89 -10.95 2.00
N ALA A 87 -18.86 -11.98 2.84
CA ALA A 87 -18.10 -13.21 2.56
C ALA A 87 -18.44 -13.86 1.21
N ALA A 88 -19.69 -13.75 0.76
CA ALA A 88 -20.14 -14.29 -0.52
C ALA A 88 -19.48 -13.62 -1.74
N GLU A 89 -18.95 -12.41 -1.59
CA GLU A 89 -18.27 -11.67 -2.67
C GLU A 89 -16.78 -11.99 -2.78
N VAL A 90 -16.19 -12.64 -1.77
CA VAL A 90 -14.75 -12.96 -1.69
C VAL A 90 -14.24 -13.71 -2.93
N PRO A 91 -14.91 -14.76 -3.45
CA PRO A 91 -14.43 -15.46 -4.64
C PRO A 91 -14.30 -14.55 -5.86
N GLY A 92 -15.27 -13.63 -6.05
CA GLY A 92 -15.25 -12.66 -7.16
C GLY A 92 -14.12 -11.66 -7.03
N VAL A 93 -13.76 -11.24 -5.81
CA VAL A 93 -12.59 -10.38 -5.57
C VAL A 93 -11.30 -11.12 -5.86
N LEU A 94 -11.12 -12.33 -5.32
CA LEU A 94 -9.89 -13.11 -5.49
C LEU A 94 -9.65 -13.49 -6.95
N ALA A 95 -10.70 -13.70 -7.76
CA ALA A 95 -10.58 -13.95 -9.19
C ALA A 95 -9.90 -12.82 -9.98
N ARG A 96 -9.84 -11.60 -9.42
CA ARG A 96 -9.13 -10.45 -10.01
C ARG A 96 -7.62 -10.47 -9.77
N PHE A 97 -7.13 -11.42 -8.96
CA PHE A 97 -5.73 -11.59 -8.60
C PHE A 97 -5.22 -12.96 -9.03
N PRO A 98 -5.14 -13.22 -10.35
CA PRO A 98 -4.80 -14.55 -10.86
C PRO A 98 -3.43 -15.00 -10.38
N GLY A 99 -3.37 -16.23 -9.85
CA GLY A 99 -2.14 -16.85 -9.36
C GLY A 99 -1.67 -16.39 -7.97
N CYS A 100 -2.29 -15.37 -7.36
CA CYS A 100 -1.94 -14.96 -5.99
C CYS A 100 -2.29 -16.08 -4.99
N ARG A 101 -1.32 -16.46 -4.17
CA ARG A 101 -1.47 -17.49 -3.12
C ARG A 101 -1.57 -16.88 -1.72
N THR A 102 -1.43 -15.57 -1.62
CA THR A 102 -1.56 -14.81 -0.38
C THR A 102 -2.69 -13.79 -0.54
N ALA A 103 -3.51 -13.63 0.48
CA ALA A 103 -4.52 -12.57 0.53
C ALA A 103 -4.44 -11.76 1.83
N LYS A 104 -4.51 -10.44 1.71
CA LYS A 104 -4.66 -9.51 2.81
C LYS A 104 -6.11 -9.06 2.90
N VAL A 105 -6.75 -9.34 4.04
CA VAL A 105 -8.18 -9.11 4.29
C VAL A 105 -8.36 -7.90 5.20
N LYS A 106 -9.14 -6.93 4.78
CA LYS A 106 -9.53 -5.81 5.62
C LYS A 106 -10.53 -6.27 6.69
N VAL A 107 -10.23 -5.91 7.93
CA VAL A 107 -11.06 -6.19 9.11
C VAL A 107 -11.25 -4.92 9.93
N ALA A 108 -12.17 -4.94 10.88
CA ALA A 108 -12.44 -3.83 11.78
C ALA A 108 -12.89 -2.52 11.08
N GLU A 109 -13.43 -2.60 9.87
CA GLU A 109 -13.98 -1.42 9.20
C GLU A 109 -15.20 -0.89 9.98
N PRO A 110 -15.37 0.45 10.08
CA PRO A 110 -16.52 1.05 10.77
C PRO A 110 -17.86 0.48 10.29
N GLY A 111 -18.64 -0.05 11.22
CA GLY A 111 -19.94 -0.68 10.95
C GLY A 111 -19.86 -2.18 10.64
N SER A 112 -18.66 -2.76 10.54
CA SER A 112 -18.48 -4.23 10.44
C SER A 112 -18.37 -4.87 11.83
N THR A 113 -18.84 -6.09 11.94
CA THR A 113 -18.74 -6.90 13.16
C THR A 113 -17.62 -7.93 13.05
N LEU A 114 -17.07 -8.38 14.18
CA LEU A 114 -16.08 -9.47 14.20
C LEU A 114 -16.62 -10.77 13.56
N ALA A 115 -17.92 -11.03 13.65
CA ALA A 115 -18.53 -12.19 13.01
C ALA A 115 -18.49 -12.10 11.48
N GLU A 116 -18.71 -10.91 10.91
CA GLU A 116 -18.58 -10.65 9.47
C GLU A 116 -17.13 -10.76 9.03
N ASP A 117 -16.18 -10.21 9.81
CA ASP A 117 -14.76 -10.33 9.54
C ASP A 117 -14.32 -11.80 9.56
N LEU A 118 -14.74 -12.58 10.55
CA LEU A 118 -14.47 -14.04 10.61
C LEU A 118 -15.04 -14.77 9.40
N ALA A 119 -16.28 -14.47 8.99
CA ALA A 119 -16.90 -15.07 7.81
C ALA A 119 -16.10 -14.75 6.54
N ARG A 120 -15.64 -13.50 6.39
CA ARG A 120 -14.81 -13.05 5.26
C ARG A 120 -13.46 -13.76 5.25
N VAL A 121 -12.76 -13.82 6.38
CA VAL A 121 -11.46 -14.50 6.49
C VAL A 121 -11.57 -15.99 6.21
N ARG A 122 -12.64 -16.64 6.69
CA ARG A 122 -12.93 -18.06 6.37
C ARG A 122 -13.18 -18.29 4.89
N ALA A 123 -13.96 -17.41 4.24
CA ALA A 123 -14.19 -17.48 2.80
C ALA A 123 -12.89 -17.33 2.00
N VAL A 124 -11.97 -16.46 2.42
CA VAL A 124 -10.63 -16.36 1.82
C VAL A 124 -9.84 -17.63 2.01
N ARG A 125 -9.82 -18.21 3.22
CA ARG A 125 -9.13 -19.48 3.51
C ARG A 125 -9.69 -20.61 2.67
N GLU A 126 -11.01 -20.67 2.50
CA GLU A 126 -11.67 -21.69 1.67
C GLU A 126 -11.24 -21.59 0.20
N VAL A 127 -11.20 -20.38 -0.37
CA VAL A 127 -10.81 -20.17 -1.78
C VAL A 127 -9.32 -20.47 -1.99
N LEU A 128 -8.44 -20.01 -1.08
CA LEU A 128 -7.00 -20.21 -1.21
C LEU A 128 -6.54 -21.63 -0.85
N GLY A 129 -7.36 -22.36 -0.12
CA GLY A 129 -7.00 -23.70 0.38
C GLY A 129 -5.95 -23.66 1.50
N PRO A 130 -5.51 -24.84 1.99
CA PRO A 130 -4.61 -24.94 3.14
C PRO A 130 -3.21 -24.39 2.91
N GLU A 131 -2.72 -24.42 1.66
CA GLU A 131 -1.40 -23.89 1.29
C GLU A 131 -1.39 -22.38 1.07
N GLY A 132 -2.58 -21.75 0.99
CA GLY A 132 -2.70 -20.30 0.84
C GLY A 132 -2.31 -19.57 2.11
N ARG A 133 -1.90 -18.31 2.01
CA ARG A 133 -1.53 -17.48 3.14
C ARG A 133 -2.58 -16.40 3.35
N VAL A 134 -2.99 -16.19 4.57
CA VAL A 134 -4.03 -15.20 4.92
C VAL A 134 -3.45 -14.21 5.90
N ARG A 135 -3.56 -12.92 5.58
CA ARG A 135 -3.21 -11.79 6.43
C ARG A 135 -4.46 -10.99 6.72
N ILE A 136 -4.49 -10.34 7.86
CA ILE A 136 -5.54 -9.38 8.18
C ILE A 136 -4.94 -8.02 8.42
N ASP A 137 -5.69 -6.96 8.12
CA ASP A 137 -5.26 -5.57 8.29
C ASP A 137 -6.41 -4.79 8.93
N ALA A 138 -6.18 -4.35 10.17
CA ALA A 138 -7.17 -3.63 10.97
C ALA A 138 -7.02 -2.11 10.90
N ASN A 139 -5.97 -1.58 10.23
CA ASN A 139 -5.71 -0.14 10.10
C ASN A 139 -5.85 0.64 11.41
N ALA A 140 -5.31 0.09 12.50
CA ALA A 140 -5.31 0.68 13.85
C ALA A 140 -6.70 0.85 14.49
N ALA A 141 -7.69 0.06 14.10
CA ALA A 141 -9.06 0.25 14.54
C ALA A 141 -9.39 -0.37 15.90
N TRP A 142 -8.55 -1.28 16.43
CA TRP A 142 -8.79 -1.92 17.72
C TRP A 142 -7.98 -1.29 18.85
N ASN A 143 -8.53 -1.33 20.07
CA ASN A 143 -7.72 -1.27 21.30
C ASN A 143 -7.13 -2.66 21.58
N VAL A 144 -6.27 -2.76 22.62
CA VAL A 144 -5.54 -4.01 22.92
C VAL A 144 -6.49 -5.16 23.27
N ASP A 145 -7.57 -4.91 24.03
CA ASP A 145 -8.51 -5.94 24.46
C ASP A 145 -9.34 -6.45 23.27
N GLU A 146 -9.79 -5.55 22.41
CA GLU A 146 -10.50 -5.87 21.16
C GLU A 146 -9.59 -6.67 20.20
N ALA A 147 -8.34 -6.23 20.04
CA ALA A 147 -7.36 -6.90 19.20
C ALA A 147 -7.04 -8.33 19.70
N GLU A 148 -6.83 -8.50 21.01
CA GLU A 148 -6.63 -9.82 21.62
C GLU A 148 -7.84 -10.73 21.35
N HIS A 149 -9.06 -10.24 21.63
CA HIS A 149 -10.29 -11.02 21.37
C HIS A 149 -10.45 -11.39 19.89
N ALA A 150 -10.21 -10.42 18.98
CA ALA A 150 -10.27 -10.66 17.54
C ALA A 150 -9.24 -11.70 17.09
N LEU A 151 -7.98 -11.58 17.54
CA LEU A 151 -6.94 -12.52 17.16
C LEU A 151 -7.20 -13.93 17.69
N ARG A 152 -7.69 -14.09 18.94
CA ARG A 152 -8.08 -15.41 19.46
C ARG A 152 -9.23 -16.03 18.67
N THR A 153 -10.15 -15.20 18.14
CA THR A 153 -11.26 -15.65 17.30
C THR A 153 -10.80 -16.03 15.88
N LEU A 154 -9.84 -15.31 15.32
CA LEU A 154 -9.35 -15.45 13.93
C LEU A 154 -8.16 -16.41 13.80
N ALA A 155 -7.43 -16.71 14.90
CA ALA A 155 -6.26 -17.59 14.89
C ALA A 155 -6.52 -18.98 14.24
N PRO A 156 -7.71 -19.61 14.39
CA PRO A 156 -8.01 -20.89 13.71
C PRO A 156 -8.01 -20.78 12.17
N CYS A 157 -7.98 -19.57 11.60
CA CYS A 157 -7.86 -19.36 10.17
C CYS A 157 -6.41 -19.41 9.67
N ASP A 158 -5.43 -19.72 10.52
CA ASP A 158 -4.00 -19.83 10.19
C ASP A 158 -3.45 -18.53 9.55
N LEU A 159 -3.37 -17.47 10.35
CA LEU A 159 -2.94 -16.15 9.90
C LEU A 159 -1.42 -16.08 9.74
N GLU A 160 -0.96 -15.59 8.59
CA GLU A 160 0.46 -15.32 8.33
C GLU A 160 0.96 -14.13 9.18
N TYR A 161 0.15 -13.09 9.34
CA TYR A 161 0.34 -11.99 10.30
C TYR A 161 -0.93 -11.13 10.43
N VAL A 162 -0.97 -10.27 11.45
CA VAL A 162 -1.93 -9.16 11.57
C VAL A 162 -1.21 -7.84 11.38
N GLU A 163 -1.73 -6.99 10.46
CA GLU A 163 -1.19 -5.66 10.16
C GLU A 163 -1.92 -4.60 10.97
N GLN A 164 -1.13 -3.75 11.67
CA GLN A 164 -1.56 -2.59 12.44
C GLN A 164 -2.86 -2.82 13.21
N PRO A 165 -2.90 -3.77 14.15
CA PRO A 165 -4.10 -4.03 14.94
C PRO A 165 -4.50 -2.86 15.83
N CYS A 166 -3.52 -2.18 16.46
CA CYS A 166 -3.73 -1.09 17.40
C CYS A 166 -3.10 0.21 16.93
N ALA A 167 -3.51 1.34 17.53
CA ALA A 167 -3.11 2.68 17.07
C ALA A 167 -1.69 3.08 17.50
N THR A 168 -1.24 2.70 18.68
CA THR A 168 0.03 3.15 19.24
C THR A 168 1.08 2.04 19.29
N VAL A 169 2.35 2.44 19.34
CA VAL A 169 3.48 1.51 19.45
C VAL A 169 3.44 0.71 20.76
N ASP A 170 2.98 1.34 21.84
CA ASP A 170 2.88 0.67 23.13
C ASP A 170 1.78 -0.39 23.14
N GLU A 171 0.63 -0.10 22.54
CA GLU A 171 -0.44 -1.07 22.37
C GLU A 171 0.00 -2.25 21.48
N LEU A 172 0.78 -2.02 20.43
CA LEU A 172 1.33 -3.10 19.60
C LEU A 172 2.27 -4.00 20.40
N ALA A 173 3.15 -3.41 21.22
CA ALA A 173 4.05 -4.15 22.10
C ALA A 173 3.29 -4.97 23.15
N GLU A 174 2.30 -4.36 23.79
CA GLU A 174 1.44 -5.03 24.79
C GLU A 174 0.65 -6.18 24.15
N LEU A 175 0.00 -5.94 23.00
CA LEU A 175 -0.74 -6.97 22.28
C LEU A 175 0.15 -8.15 21.91
N ARG A 176 1.34 -7.88 21.37
CA ARG A 176 2.32 -8.91 20.99
C ARG A 176 2.67 -9.82 22.16
N ASP A 177 2.82 -9.26 23.35
CA ASP A 177 3.08 -10.06 24.55
C ASP A 177 1.87 -10.88 24.98
N ARG A 178 0.65 -10.32 24.90
CA ARG A 178 -0.60 -10.99 25.28
C ARG A 178 -0.97 -12.17 24.37
N VAL A 179 -0.65 -12.08 23.06
CA VAL A 179 -1.02 -13.11 22.07
C VAL A 179 0.16 -13.98 21.65
N ARG A 180 1.24 -13.99 22.41
CA ARG A 180 2.45 -14.79 22.13
C ARG A 180 2.15 -16.27 21.94
N ASP A 181 1.15 -16.80 22.66
CA ASP A 181 0.71 -18.18 22.57
C ASP A 181 0.07 -18.52 21.23
N LEU A 182 -0.52 -17.58 20.53
CA LEU A 182 -1.14 -17.76 19.22
C LEU A 182 -0.12 -17.91 18.07
N ARG A 183 1.12 -17.43 18.28
CA ARG A 183 2.20 -17.42 17.25
C ARG A 183 1.81 -16.68 15.97
N VAL A 184 0.89 -15.72 16.06
CA VAL A 184 0.53 -14.83 14.95
C VAL A 184 1.45 -13.60 15.00
N PRO A 185 2.32 -13.37 14.00
CA PRO A 185 3.18 -12.20 13.97
C PRO A 185 2.39 -10.90 13.91
N ILE A 186 2.88 -9.85 14.56
CA ILE A 186 2.34 -8.49 14.49
C ILE A 186 3.14 -7.70 13.47
N ALA A 187 2.46 -7.04 12.52
CA ALA A 187 3.07 -6.16 11.53
C ALA A 187 2.66 -4.70 11.75
N ALA A 188 3.59 -3.76 11.56
CA ALA A 188 3.32 -2.33 11.67
C ALA A 188 3.41 -1.63 10.30
N ASP A 189 2.39 -0.84 9.95
CA ASP A 189 2.31 0.07 8.79
C ASP A 189 2.34 1.53 9.25
N GLU A 190 1.22 2.03 9.79
CA GLU A 190 1.07 3.42 10.21
C GLU A 190 2.09 3.80 11.27
N SER A 191 2.37 2.92 12.21
CA SER A 191 3.33 3.16 13.29
C SER A 191 4.77 3.33 12.77
N ILE A 192 5.14 2.72 11.64
CA ILE A 192 6.47 2.88 11.04
C ILE A 192 6.67 4.30 10.51
N ARG A 193 5.67 4.90 9.92
CA ARG A 193 5.78 6.20 9.22
C ARG A 193 5.31 7.41 10.03
N ARG A 194 4.54 7.20 11.11
CA ARG A 194 3.89 8.27 11.90
C ARG A 194 4.34 8.37 13.35
N SER A 195 4.97 7.36 13.93
CA SER A 195 5.33 7.37 15.36
C SER A 195 6.39 8.40 15.76
N GLY A 196 7.11 8.98 14.79
CA GLY A 196 8.27 9.84 15.07
C GLY A 196 9.53 9.08 15.51
N ASP A 197 9.37 7.82 15.94
CA ASP A 197 10.47 6.91 16.30
C ASP A 197 10.26 5.53 15.64
N PRO A 198 10.74 5.35 14.41
CA PRO A 198 10.61 4.08 13.69
C PRO A 198 11.38 2.93 14.34
N TYR A 199 12.43 3.21 15.13
CA TYR A 199 13.16 2.16 15.86
C TYR A 199 12.29 1.53 16.93
N ARG A 200 11.62 2.39 17.73
CA ARG A 200 10.68 1.93 18.75
C ARG A 200 9.53 1.13 18.14
N ALA A 201 8.99 1.62 17.01
CA ALA A 201 7.95 0.92 16.29
C ALA A 201 8.41 -0.46 15.77
N GLY A 202 9.60 -0.53 15.16
CA GLY A 202 10.17 -1.79 14.68
C GLY A 202 10.52 -2.78 15.80
N ALA A 203 10.92 -2.30 16.99
CA ALA A 203 11.18 -3.16 18.14
C ALA A 203 9.89 -3.78 18.73
N ALA A 204 8.76 -3.10 18.59
CA ALA A 204 7.45 -3.53 19.11
C ALA A 204 6.78 -4.62 18.26
N VAL A 205 7.27 -4.90 17.03
CA VAL A 205 6.61 -5.79 16.06
C VAL A 205 7.54 -6.85 15.49
N ASP A 206 6.99 -7.79 14.75
CA ASP A 206 7.72 -8.90 14.10
C ASP A 206 7.99 -8.62 12.62
N VAL A 207 7.11 -7.86 11.97
CA VAL A 207 7.16 -7.52 10.53
C VAL A 207 6.95 -6.02 10.36
N VAL A 208 7.62 -5.42 9.37
CA VAL A 208 7.45 -4.00 9.04
C VAL A 208 6.92 -3.83 7.63
N ILE A 209 5.90 -2.98 7.49
CA ILE A 209 5.37 -2.60 6.18
C ILE A 209 6.09 -1.34 5.72
N VAL A 210 6.69 -1.40 4.54
CA VAL A 210 7.40 -0.28 3.94
C VAL A 210 6.73 0.16 2.64
N LYS A 211 6.54 1.46 2.48
CA LYS A 211 5.93 2.06 1.28
C LYS A 211 6.82 3.21 0.80
N ALA A 212 7.23 3.18 -0.45
CA ALA A 212 8.17 4.17 -0.98
C ALA A 212 7.62 5.61 -0.87
N ALA A 213 6.38 5.85 -1.30
CA ALA A 213 5.80 7.19 -1.35
C ALA A 213 5.71 7.86 0.04
N PRO A 214 5.06 7.28 1.08
CA PRO A 214 4.96 7.92 2.38
C PRO A 214 6.29 8.00 3.15
N LEU A 215 7.30 7.24 2.74
CA LEU A 215 8.63 7.26 3.37
C LEU A 215 9.62 8.22 2.67
N GLY A 216 9.20 8.88 1.59
CA GLY A 216 10.04 9.89 0.92
C GLY A 216 10.94 9.34 -0.19
N GLY A 217 10.68 8.12 -0.68
CA GLY A 217 11.38 7.52 -1.83
C GLY A 217 11.98 6.15 -1.55
N ILE A 218 12.54 5.55 -2.60
CA ILE A 218 13.10 4.19 -2.54
C ILE A 218 14.29 4.12 -1.58
N ASP A 219 15.22 5.06 -1.66
CA ASP A 219 16.43 5.04 -0.82
C ASP A 219 16.10 5.23 0.66
N ALA A 220 15.16 6.11 0.99
CA ALA A 220 14.68 6.30 2.35
C ALA A 220 14.03 5.03 2.91
N ALA A 221 13.17 4.38 2.12
CA ALA A 221 12.52 3.13 2.49
C ALA A 221 13.51 1.97 2.65
N LEU A 222 14.52 1.85 1.78
CA LEU A 222 15.60 0.87 1.89
C LEU A 222 16.47 1.12 3.13
N GLY A 223 16.81 2.39 3.40
CA GLY A 223 17.54 2.80 4.60
C GLY A 223 16.81 2.37 5.87
N LEU A 224 15.52 2.67 5.93
CA LEU A 224 14.66 2.29 7.05
C LEU A 224 14.56 0.77 7.22
N ALA A 225 14.31 0.00 6.16
CA ALA A 225 14.23 -1.45 6.22
C ALA A 225 15.53 -2.09 6.75
N ARG A 226 16.70 -1.61 6.29
CA ARG A 226 18.00 -2.06 6.81
C ARG A 226 18.19 -1.74 8.28
N MET A 227 17.82 -0.54 8.67
CA MET A 227 17.96 -0.02 10.03
C MET A 227 17.13 -0.81 11.04
N LEU A 228 15.90 -1.18 10.68
CA LEU A 228 15.00 -1.89 11.57
C LEU A 228 15.38 -3.37 11.75
N SER A 229 16.14 -3.96 10.82
CA SER A 229 16.55 -5.37 10.86
C SER A 229 15.39 -6.33 11.14
N ARG A 230 14.24 -6.05 10.57
CA ARG A 230 13.01 -6.87 10.62
C ARG A 230 12.63 -7.33 9.22
N PRO A 231 11.97 -8.47 9.06
CA PRO A 231 11.34 -8.84 7.80
C PRO A 231 10.47 -7.70 7.29
N ALA A 232 10.70 -7.26 6.04
CA ALA A 232 9.99 -6.15 5.44
C ALA A 232 9.03 -6.64 4.35
N VAL A 233 7.83 -6.06 4.32
CA VAL A 233 6.84 -6.23 3.26
C VAL A 233 6.68 -4.90 2.54
N VAL A 234 6.93 -4.86 1.24
CA VAL A 234 6.63 -3.66 0.44
C VAL A 234 5.14 -3.63 0.14
N SER A 235 4.52 -2.48 0.35
CA SER A 235 3.10 -2.28 0.08
C SER A 235 2.85 -0.98 -0.68
N SER A 236 1.64 -0.79 -1.14
CA SER A 236 1.14 0.37 -1.88
C SER A 236 0.05 1.11 -1.10
N ALA A 237 -0.41 2.22 -1.65
CA ALA A 237 -1.48 3.03 -1.08
C ALA A 237 -2.59 3.30 -2.13
N LEU A 238 -3.04 2.26 -2.83
CA LEU A 238 -3.97 2.35 -3.96
C LEU A 238 -3.40 3.17 -5.12
N ASP A 239 -2.15 2.94 -5.42
CA ASP A 239 -1.44 3.65 -6.47
C ASP A 239 -1.92 3.19 -7.85
N THR A 240 -1.83 4.06 -8.87
CA THR A 240 -1.93 3.64 -10.28
C THR A 240 -0.72 2.78 -10.64
N SER A 241 -0.68 2.19 -11.82
CA SER A 241 0.51 1.47 -12.28
C SER A 241 1.77 2.33 -12.28
N VAL A 242 1.64 3.67 -12.40
CA VAL A 242 2.78 4.59 -12.31
C VAL A 242 3.37 4.60 -10.89
N GLY A 243 2.53 4.73 -9.86
CA GLY A 243 2.99 4.69 -8.47
C GLY A 243 3.41 3.28 -8.04
N LEU A 244 2.71 2.23 -8.50
CA LEU A 244 3.09 0.83 -8.25
C LEU A 244 4.47 0.49 -8.79
N ALA A 245 4.89 1.09 -9.92
CA ALA A 245 6.24 0.91 -10.46
C ALA A 245 7.32 1.30 -9.44
N MET A 246 7.14 2.40 -8.68
CA MET A 246 8.06 2.79 -7.61
C MET A 246 8.13 1.73 -6.50
N GLY A 247 6.97 1.20 -6.07
CA GLY A 247 6.90 0.11 -5.10
C GLY A 247 7.58 -1.17 -5.60
N ALA A 248 7.39 -1.53 -6.88
CA ALA A 248 8.04 -2.69 -7.50
C ALA A 248 9.58 -2.54 -7.54
N HIS A 249 10.09 -1.35 -7.88
CA HIS A 249 11.53 -1.08 -7.83
C HIS A 249 12.08 -1.13 -6.40
N LEU A 250 11.35 -0.61 -5.40
CA LEU A 250 11.73 -0.76 -3.99
C LEU A 250 11.82 -2.24 -3.60
N ALA A 251 10.80 -3.03 -3.90
CA ALA A 251 10.78 -4.46 -3.60
C ALA A 251 11.91 -5.21 -4.33
N ALA A 252 12.20 -4.82 -5.57
CA ALA A 252 13.27 -5.42 -6.35
C ALA A 252 14.67 -5.12 -5.79
N ALA A 253 14.86 -4.00 -5.10
CA ALA A 253 16.14 -3.60 -4.52
C ALA A 253 16.40 -4.21 -3.13
N LEU A 254 15.37 -4.68 -2.42
CA LEU A 254 15.53 -5.36 -1.13
C LEU A 254 16.31 -6.67 -1.29
N PRO A 255 17.25 -6.99 -0.35
CA PRO A 255 18.00 -8.25 -0.39
C PRO A 255 17.07 -9.46 -0.34
N GLU A 256 16.10 -9.45 0.54
CA GLU A 256 15.17 -10.54 0.80
C GLU A 256 13.73 -10.06 0.69
N LEU A 257 12.86 -10.92 0.21
CA LEU A 257 11.40 -10.76 0.20
C LEU A 257 10.77 -12.03 0.77
N PRO A 258 10.73 -12.19 2.11
CA PRO A 258 10.18 -13.38 2.73
C PRO A 258 8.66 -13.48 2.61
N TYR A 259 8.01 -12.38 2.25
CA TYR A 259 6.56 -12.26 2.12
C TYR A 259 6.18 -11.70 0.74
N ASP A 260 5.03 -12.13 0.22
CA ASP A 260 4.43 -11.51 -0.96
C ASP A 260 4.09 -10.03 -0.68
N CYS A 261 4.32 -9.16 -1.65
CA CYS A 261 4.19 -7.71 -1.50
C CYS A 261 2.74 -7.23 -1.67
N GLY A 262 2.35 -6.19 -0.95
CA GLY A 262 1.03 -5.54 -1.10
C GLY A 262 0.95 -4.61 -2.31
N LEU A 263 1.43 -5.07 -3.47
CA LEU A 263 1.53 -4.30 -4.72
C LEU A 263 0.53 -4.75 -5.81
N GLY A 264 -0.43 -5.61 -5.46
CA GLY A 264 -1.48 -6.04 -6.40
C GLY A 264 -2.66 -5.07 -6.52
N THR A 265 -2.60 -3.88 -5.96
CA THR A 265 -3.76 -2.99 -5.77
C THR A 265 -4.30 -2.35 -7.04
N ALA A 266 -3.58 -2.36 -8.19
CA ALA A 266 -4.16 -1.96 -9.48
C ALA A 266 -5.43 -2.78 -9.82
N ALA A 267 -5.52 -4.03 -9.37
CA ALA A 267 -6.71 -4.87 -9.56
C ALA A 267 -7.97 -4.37 -8.84
N LEU A 268 -7.85 -3.40 -7.92
CA LEU A 268 -8.97 -2.72 -7.26
C LEU A 268 -9.47 -1.49 -8.01
N LEU A 269 -8.70 -1.00 -9.00
CA LEU A 269 -9.11 0.09 -9.88
C LEU A 269 -9.90 -0.50 -11.05
N ALA A 270 -10.97 0.18 -11.46
CA ALA A 270 -11.76 -0.20 -12.63
C ALA A 270 -11.12 0.28 -13.94
N ALA A 271 -10.11 1.15 -13.84
CA ALA A 271 -9.35 1.68 -14.95
C ALA A 271 -7.92 2.03 -14.50
N ASP A 272 -7.01 2.16 -15.44
CA ASP A 272 -5.65 2.65 -15.20
C ASP A 272 -5.28 3.66 -16.30
N VAL A 273 -4.15 4.33 -16.14
CA VAL A 273 -3.62 5.33 -17.08
C VAL A 273 -2.68 4.73 -18.12
N VAL A 274 -2.40 3.44 -18.06
CA VAL A 274 -1.50 2.72 -18.98
C VAL A 274 -2.26 1.63 -19.74
N GLU A 275 -1.82 1.30 -20.95
CA GLU A 275 -2.43 0.25 -21.78
C GLU A 275 -2.20 -1.14 -21.18
N GLU A 276 -1.05 -1.35 -20.53
CA GLU A 276 -0.68 -2.59 -19.86
C GLU A 276 -0.47 -2.35 -18.37
N PRO A 277 -1.55 -2.40 -17.56
CA PRO A 277 -1.48 -2.16 -16.12
C PRO A 277 -0.59 -3.18 -15.38
N LEU A 278 -0.02 -2.75 -14.24
CA LEU A 278 0.71 -3.63 -13.33
C LEU A 278 -0.26 -4.44 -12.45
N VAL A 279 -1.11 -5.22 -13.09
CA VAL A 279 -1.98 -6.19 -12.42
C VAL A 279 -1.26 -7.53 -12.24
N PRO A 280 -1.61 -8.33 -11.23
CA PRO A 280 -0.99 -9.63 -11.01
C PRO A 280 -1.22 -10.57 -12.20
N VAL A 281 -0.13 -11.22 -12.65
CA VAL A 281 -0.16 -12.35 -13.57
C VAL A 281 0.63 -13.48 -12.90
N ASP A 282 0.04 -14.64 -12.77
CA ASP A 282 0.64 -15.78 -12.07
C ASP A 282 1.15 -15.42 -10.65
N GLY A 283 0.41 -14.55 -9.95
CA GLY A 283 0.73 -14.12 -8.59
C GLY A 283 1.86 -13.09 -8.47
N ALA A 284 2.33 -12.50 -9.56
CA ALA A 284 3.42 -11.53 -9.56
C ALA A 284 3.15 -10.34 -10.49
N ILE A 285 3.88 -9.24 -10.26
CA ILE A 285 3.95 -8.09 -11.17
C ILE A 285 5.38 -7.90 -11.68
N PRO A 286 5.58 -7.42 -12.93
CA PRO A 286 6.91 -7.14 -13.46
C PRO A 286 7.53 -5.88 -12.82
N VAL A 287 8.86 -5.86 -12.71
CA VAL A 287 9.63 -4.68 -12.30
C VAL A 287 9.96 -3.87 -13.54
N ARG A 288 9.17 -2.85 -13.80
CA ARG A 288 9.38 -1.93 -14.93
C ARG A 288 8.80 -0.56 -14.64
N ARG A 289 9.35 0.47 -15.24
CA ARG A 289 8.66 1.75 -15.36
C ARG A 289 7.52 1.61 -16.37
N VAL A 290 6.50 2.42 -16.21
CA VAL A 290 5.36 2.47 -17.12
C VAL A 290 5.18 3.88 -17.66
N THR A 291 4.68 3.99 -18.89
CA THR A 291 4.36 5.28 -19.51
C THR A 291 2.86 5.37 -19.70
N PRO A 292 2.20 6.38 -19.13
CA PRO A 292 0.79 6.64 -19.35
C PRO A 292 0.46 6.86 -20.83
N SER A 293 -0.68 6.34 -21.27
CA SER A 293 -1.23 6.63 -22.58
C SER A 293 -1.88 8.02 -22.60
N PRO A 294 -1.53 8.91 -23.54
CA PRO A 294 -2.17 10.22 -23.64
C PRO A 294 -3.71 10.12 -23.72
N ALA A 295 -4.22 9.14 -24.45
CA ALA A 295 -5.66 8.92 -24.58
C ALA A 295 -6.32 8.52 -23.24
N LEU A 296 -5.62 7.73 -22.40
CA LEU A 296 -6.13 7.35 -21.08
C LEU A 296 -6.01 8.50 -20.08
N LEU A 297 -4.93 9.28 -20.15
CA LEU A 297 -4.80 10.51 -19.34
C LEU A 297 -5.94 11.50 -19.64
N ASP A 298 -6.29 11.69 -20.91
CA ASP A 298 -7.39 12.57 -21.30
C ASP A 298 -8.76 11.99 -20.89
N ARG A 299 -8.94 10.69 -21.08
CA ARG A 299 -10.19 10.00 -20.69
C ARG A 299 -10.48 10.07 -19.20
N TRP A 300 -9.47 9.97 -18.37
CA TRP A 300 -9.59 9.93 -16.91
C TRP A 300 -9.15 11.23 -16.24
N ALA A 301 -8.99 12.32 -17.03
CA ALA A 301 -8.64 13.62 -16.47
C ALA A 301 -9.64 14.03 -15.38
N ALA A 302 -9.12 14.48 -14.26
CA ALA A 302 -9.92 15.13 -13.23
C ALA A 302 -10.50 16.45 -13.77
N ASP A 303 -11.60 16.90 -13.18
CA ASP A 303 -12.16 18.20 -13.53
C ASP A 303 -11.19 19.38 -13.22
N ALA A 304 -11.54 20.56 -13.70
CA ALA A 304 -10.68 21.73 -13.58
C ALA A 304 -10.45 22.14 -12.11
N ASP A 305 -11.47 22.03 -11.27
CA ASP A 305 -11.38 22.41 -9.85
C ASP A 305 -10.48 21.43 -9.08
N ARG A 306 -10.61 20.12 -9.36
CA ARG A 306 -9.73 19.12 -8.76
C ARG A 306 -8.31 19.23 -9.28
N THR A 307 -8.13 19.52 -10.56
CA THR A 307 -6.80 19.78 -11.14
C THR A 307 -6.12 20.98 -10.49
N ALA A 308 -6.85 22.08 -10.31
CA ALA A 308 -6.34 23.27 -9.61
C ALA A 308 -5.98 22.96 -8.15
N TRP A 309 -6.82 22.21 -7.43
CA TRP A 309 -6.57 21.81 -6.05
C TRP A 309 -5.28 20.99 -5.92
N TRP A 310 -5.06 20.01 -6.82
CA TRP A 310 -3.85 19.21 -6.82
C TRP A 310 -2.60 20.03 -7.18
N ALA A 311 -2.72 20.97 -8.15
CA ALA A 311 -1.63 21.87 -8.48
C ALA A 311 -1.24 22.75 -7.28
N ASP A 312 -2.22 23.27 -6.53
CA ASP A 312 -1.97 24.03 -5.31
C ASP A 312 -1.37 23.16 -4.21
N ARG A 313 -1.79 21.92 -4.09
CA ARG A 313 -1.20 20.96 -3.14
C ARG A 313 0.27 20.66 -3.48
N VAL A 314 0.59 20.48 -4.77
CA VAL A 314 1.99 20.34 -5.22
C VAL A 314 2.81 21.58 -4.81
N ARG A 315 2.28 22.79 -5.00
CA ARG A 315 2.98 24.04 -4.59
C ARG A 315 3.26 24.08 -3.09
N ARG A 316 2.25 23.78 -2.26
CA ARG A 316 2.41 23.80 -0.79
C ARG A 316 3.38 22.70 -0.32
N CYS A 317 3.27 21.50 -0.85
CA CYS A 317 4.19 20.41 -0.52
C CYS A 317 5.61 20.69 -1.01
N PHE A 318 5.77 21.30 -2.18
CA PHE A 318 7.09 21.68 -2.72
C PHE A 318 7.82 22.68 -1.82
N ALA A 319 7.09 23.65 -1.24
CA ALA A 319 7.66 24.60 -0.28
C ALA A 319 8.16 23.96 1.02
N LEU A 320 7.78 22.70 1.30
CA LEU A 320 8.20 21.93 2.48
C LEU A 320 9.33 20.93 2.16
N LEU A 321 9.72 20.80 0.89
CA LEU A 321 10.86 19.94 0.53
C LEU A 321 12.18 20.57 1.00
N PRO A 322 13.17 19.73 1.43
CA PRO A 322 14.47 20.18 1.92
C PRO A 322 15.36 20.79 0.82
#